data_60cffdc00efca77c87ab58d626e61834
#
_entry.id   60cffdc00efca77c87ab58d626e61834
#
_cell.length_a   1.000
_cell.length_b   1.000
_cell.length_c   1.000
_cell.angle_alpha   90.00
_cell.angle_beta   90.00
_cell.angle_gamma   90.00
#
_symmetry.space_group_name_H-M   'P 1'
#
loop_
_entity.id
_entity.type
_entity.pdbx_description
1 polymer ?
#
loop_
_entity_poly.entity_id
_entity_poly.type
_entity_poly.pdbx_seq_one_letter_code
_entity_poly.pdbx_strand_id
1 'polypeptide(L)'
;MFFAIVRHFRLDENASAGGLSRGQRAGLCLALTLAPEPELLVLDDPALGLDPVARRSLLESMIYVTRGEGRTILFSSHLLSDVERVADRIAVMDRGSLKAECTVDEFRSRVRQFVLKFPGEPPPLPELPGLLHSFRTEGVITALFANANGIEEDLRRLTPQVEETPLGLEDAFIAYVGERGEKSFFLQEKETGK
;
A
#
# COMPACT_ATOMS: atom_id res chain seq x y z
N MET A 1 -24.22 0.39 -17.12
CA MET A 1 -22.83 0.19 -16.65
C MET A 1 -22.07 -0.82 -17.52
N PHE A 2 -22.62 -2.00 -17.81
CA PHE A 2 -22.02 -3.03 -18.68
C PHE A 2 -21.38 -2.46 -19.96
N PHE A 3 -22.16 -1.76 -20.81
CA PHE A 3 -21.65 -1.19 -22.06
C PHE A 3 -20.55 -0.14 -21.88
N ALA A 4 -20.50 0.55 -20.74
CA ALA A 4 -19.43 1.49 -20.45
C ALA A 4 -18.10 0.76 -20.26
N ILE A 5 -18.10 -0.37 -19.53
CA ILE A 5 -16.92 -1.21 -19.34
C ILE A 5 -16.48 -1.87 -20.65
N VAL A 6 -17.44 -2.45 -21.42
CA VAL A 6 -17.17 -3.04 -22.74
C VAL A 6 -16.43 -2.04 -23.63
N ARG A 7 -16.90 -0.80 -23.68
CA ARG A 7 -16.30 0.27 -24.48
C ARG A 7 -14.93 0.72 -23.94
N HIS A 8 -14.78 0.82 -22.62
CA HIS A 8 -13.52 1.22 -21.97
C HIS A 8 -12.40 0.23 -22.29
N PHE A 9 -12.68 -1.08 -22.26
CA PHE A 9 -11.73 -2.14 -22.60
C PHE A 9 -11.64 -2.43 -24.11
N ARG A 10 -12.37 -1.68 -24.95
CA ARG A 10 -12.41 -1.86 -26.41
C ARG A 10 -12.73 -3.30 -26.82
N LEU A 11 -13.72 -3.89 -26.15
CA LEU A 11 -14.16 -5.25 -26.45
C LEU A 11 -14.94 -5.24 -27.76
N ASP A 12 -14.55 -6.09 -28.70
CA ASP A 12 -15.31 -6.33 -29.94
C ASP A 12 -16.39 -7.39 -29.67
N GLU A 13 -17.63 -7.06 -29.93
CA GLU A 13 -18.78 -7.94 -29.72
C GLU A 13 -18.71 -9.22 -30.59
N ASN A 14 -17.97 -9.18 -31.68
CA ASN A 14 -17.79 -10.33 -32.58
C ASN A 14 -16.53 -11.15 -32.25
N ALA A 15 -15.68 -10.69 -31.30
CA ALA A 15 -14.50 -11.43 -30.91
C ALA A 15 -14.84 -12.66 -30.07
N SER A 16 -14.17 -13.77 -30.36
CA SER A 16 -14.26 -14.93 -29.46
C SER A 16 -13.55 -14.67 -28.15
N ALA A 17 -14.11 -15.11 -27.02
CA ALA A 17 -13.50 -14.93 -25.70
C ALA A 17 -12.08 -15.51 -25.60
N GLY A 18 -11.76 -16.56 -26.37
CA GLY A 18 -10.44 -17.16 -26.47
C GLY A 18 -9.39 -16.27 -27.13
N GLY A 19 -9.80 -15.36 -28.01
CA GLY A 19 -8.92 -14.41 -28.73
C GLY A 19 -8.62 -13.11 -27.97
N LEU A 20 -9.27 -12.89 -26.82
CA LEU A 20 -9.10 -11.67 -26.03
C LEU A 20 -7.73 -11.65 -25.33
N SER A 21 -7.11 -10.47 -25.30
CA SER A 21 -5.95 -10.23 -24.45
C SER A 21 -6.31 -10.42 -22.95
N ARG A 22 -5.29 -10.55 -22.08
CA ARG A 22 -5.53 -10.65 -20.62
C ARG A 22 -6.31 -9.46 -20.09
N GLY A 23 -5.96 -8.24 -20.51
CA GLY A 23 -6.65 -7.02 -20.11
C GLY A 23 -8.11 -6.99 -20.61
N GLN A 24 -8.34 -7.35 -21.88
CA GLN A 24 -9.69 -7.44 -22.44
C GLN A 24 -10.54 -8.50 -21.72
N ARG A 25 -9.93 -9.64 -21.36
CA ARG A 25 -10.61 -10.69 -20.59
C ARG A 25 -10.99 -10.20 -19.19
N ALA A 26 -10.09 -9.49 -18.49
CA ALA A 26 -10.38 -8.86 -17.21
C ALA A 26 -11.56 -7.86 -17.33
N GLY A 27 -11.55 -7.02 -18.37
CA GLY A 27 -12.65 -6.10 -18.66
C GLY A 27 -13.98 -6.82 -18.93
N LEU A 28 -13.94 -7.93 -19.69
CA LEU A 28 -15.14 -8.74 -19.94
C LEU A 28 -15.67 -9.36 -18.63
N CYS A 29 -14.80 -9.94 -17.82
CA CYS A 29 -15.20 -10.49 -16.52
C CYS A 29 -15.83 -9.42 -15.63
N LEU A 30 -15.22 -8.23 -15.54
CA LEU A 30 -15.79 -7.12 -14.77
C LEU A 30 -17.16 -6.69 -15.33
N ALA A 31 -17.30 -6.58 -16.66
CA ALA A 31 -18.57 -6.22 -17.30
C ALA A 31 -19.67 -7.24 -16.98
N LEU A 32 -19.36 -8.54 -17.05
CA LEU A 32 -20.31 -9.61 -16.73
C LEU A 32 -20.69 -9.62 -15.25
N THR A 33 -19.74 -9.39 -14.35
CA THR A 33 -19.99 -9.28 -12.91
C THR A 33 -20.89 -8.10 -12.57
N LEU A 34 -20.81 -7.02 -13.35
CA LEU A 34 -21.62 -5.82 -13.17
C LEU A 34 -22.99 -5.87 -13.86
N ALA A 35 -23.18 -6.83 -14.79
CA ALA A 35 -24.45 -6.94 -15.53
C ALA A 35 -25.71 -7.12 -14.66
N PRO A 36 -25.68 -7.91 -13.56
CA PRO A 36 -26.80 -8.05 -12.62
C PRO A 36 -26.95 -6.87 -11.64
N GLU A 37 -26.16 -5.82 -11.78
CA GLU A 37 -26.16 -4.61 -10.91
C GLU A 37 -26.00 -4.91 -9.41
N PRO A 38 -24.97 -5.68 -8.99
CA PRO A 38 -24.77 -6.03 -7.59
C PRO A 38 -24.43 -4.80 -6.73
N GLU A 39 -24.84 -4.83 -5.47
CA GLU A 39 -24.43 -3.85 -4.45
C GLU A 39 -23.02 -4.11 -3.93
N LEU A 40 -22.59 -5.37 -3.89
CA LEU A 40 -21.28 -5.80 -3.45
C LEU A 40 -20.56 -6.61 -4.53
N LEU A 41 -19.35 -6.20 -4.89
CA LEU A 41 -18.42 -6.97 -5.71
C LEU A 41 -17.29 -7.49 -4.84
N VAL A 42 -16.97 -8.79 -4.99
CA VAL A 42 -15.79 -9.39 -4.35
C VAL A 42 -14.82 -9.83 -5.45
N LEU A 43 -13.62 -9.29 -5.45
CA LEU A 43 -12.61 -9.49 -6.47
C LEU A 43 -11.30 -9.99 -5.82
N ASP A 44 -10.86 -11.17 -6.22
CA ASP A 44 -9.60 -11.74 -5.75
C ASP A 44 -8.47 -11.40 -6.71
N ASP A 45 -7.55 -10.55 -6.28
CA ASP A 45 -6.39 -10.01 -7.01
C ASP A 45 -6.69 -9.70 -8.50
N PRO A 46 -7.68 -8.84 -8.77
CA PRO A 46 -8.23 -8.66 -10.12
C PRO A 46 -7.21 -8.09 -11.12
N ALA A 47 -6.13 -7.49 -10.65
CA ALA A 47 -5.06 -6.91 -11.47
C ALA A 47 -3.89 -7.88 -11.72
N LEU A 48 -3.93 -9.10 -11.17
CA LEU A 48 -2.84 -10.07 -11.27
C LEU A 48 -2.53 -10.43 -12.73
N GLY A 49 -1.26 -10.27 -13.10
CA GLY A 49 -0.75 -10.63 -14.43
C GLY A 49 -1.23 -9.73 -15.56
N LEU A 50 -1.82 -8.58 -15.27
CA LEU A 50 -2.12 -7.55 -16.25
C LEU A 50 -0.87 -6.71 -16.55
N ASP A 51 -0.73 -6.28 -17.80
CA ASP A 51 0.23 -5.24 -18.14
C ASP A 51 -0.16 -3.88 -17.52
N PRO A 52 0.77 -2.91 -17.42
CA PRO A 52 0.50 -1.64 -16.75
C PRO A 52 -0.68 -0.85 -17.31
N VAL A 53 -0.96 -0.95 -18.62
CA VAL A 53 -2.07 -0.23 -19.27
C VAL A 53 -3.40 -0.86 -18.90
N ALA A 54 -3.51 -2.18 -19.03
CA ALA A 54 -4.71 -2.94 -18.68
C ALA A 54 -5.01 -2.84 -17.17
N ARG A 55 -3.97 -2.90 -16.32
CA ARG A 55 -4.09 -2.71 -14.87
C ARG A 55 -4.66 -1.33 -14.54
N ARG A 56 -4.12 -0.28 -15.15
CA ARG A 56 -4.64 1.07 -14.97
C ARG A 56 -6.09 1.19 -15.38
N SER A 57 -6.46 0.64 -16.54
CA SER A 57 -7.85 0.63 -17.03
C SER A 57 -8.80 -0.09 -16.06
N LEU A 58 -8.35 -1.20 -15.46
CA LEU A 58 -9.15 -1.94 -14.46
C LEU A 58 -9.38 -1.09 -13.20
N LEU A 59 -8.34 -0.48 -12.64
CA LEU A 59 -8.44 0.37 -11.46
C LEU A 59 -9.33 1.60 -11.70
N GLU A 60 -9.22 2.25 -12.85
CA GLU A 60 -10.10 3.35 -13.25
C GLU A 60 -11.56 2.91 -13.35
N SER A 61 -11.80 1.68 -13.85
CA SER A 61 -13.14 1.10 -13.90
C SER A 61 -13.71 0.82 -12.51
N MET A 62 -12.91 0.34 -11.56
CA MET A 62 -13.33 0.13 -10.16
C MET A 62 -13.77 1.45 -9.53
N ILE A 63 -12.98 2.53 -9.68
CA ILE A 63 -13.35 3.87 -9.22
C ILE A 63 -14.66 4.36 -9.88
N TYR A 64 -14.82 4.12 -11.18
CA TYR A 64 -16.04 4.51 -11.89
C TYR A 64 -17.27 3.78 -11.36
N VAL A 65 -17.14 2.49 -11.05
CA VAL A 65 -18.23 1.64 -10.56
C VAL A 65 -18.70 2.08 -9.16
N THR A 66 -17.79 2.50 -8.30
CA THR A 66 -18.11 2.92 -6.93
C THR A 66 -18.63 4.36 -6.83
N ARG A 67 -18.42 5.20 -7.86
CA ARG A 67 -18.97 6.57 -7.89
C ARG A 67 -20.49 6.64 -7.96
N GLY A 68 -21.15 5.55 -8.39
CA GLY A 68 -22.60 5.43 -8.33
C GLY A 68 -23.07 5.06 -6.93
N GLU A 69 -24.25 5.54 -6.51
CA GLU A 69 -24.81 5.27 -5.19
C GLU A 69 -24.91 3.77 -4.89
N GLY A 70 -24.48 3.37 -3.70
CA GLY A 70 -24.80 2.08 -3.08
C GLY A 70 -23.93 0.90 -3.50
N ARG A 71 -22.79 1.07 -4.19
CA ARG A 71 -21.92 -0.06 -4.53
C ARG A 71 -20.65 -0.09 -3.72
N THR A 72 -20.30 -1.28 -3.26
CA THR A 72 -19.05 -1.56 -2.55
C THR A 72 -18.23 -2.57 -3.34
N ILE A 73 -16.92 -2.34 -3.44
CA ILE A 73 -15.96 -3.32 -3.96
C ILE A 73 -15.05 -3.75 -2.83
N LEU A 74 -15.05 -5.05 -2.54
CA LEU A 74 -14.04 -5.69 -1.71
C LEU A 74 -13.06 -6.39 -2.65
N PHE A 75 -11.78 -6.00 -2.63
CA PHE A 75 -10.77 -6.64 -3.45
C PHE A 75 -9.52 -6.98 -2.66
N SER A 76 -8.87 -8.07 -3.01
CA SER A 76 -7.53 -8.38 -2.54
C SER A 76 -6.50 -7.81 -3.52
N SER A 77 -5.33 -7.42 -3.01
CA SER A 77 -4.16 -7.07 -3.83
C SER A 77 -2.88 -7.34 -3.06
N HIS A 78 -1.86 -7.79 -3.77
CA HIS A 78 -0.49 -7.86 -3.26
C HIS A 78 0.32 -6.59 -3.62
N LEU A 79 -0.28 -5.66 -4.36
CA LEU A 79 0.33 -4.41 -4.83
C LEU A 79 -0.28 -3.23 -4.08
N LEU A 80 0.42 -2.74 -3.08
CA LEU A 80 -0.05 -1.65 -2.23
C LEU A 80 -0.27 -0.34 -3.00
N SER A 81 0.46 -0.12 -4.09
CA SER A 81 0.22 1.00 -5.00
C SER A 81 -1.15 1.00 -5.67
N ASP A 82 -1.77 -0.19 -5.87
CA ASP A 82 -3.15 -0.29 -6.35
C ASP A 82 -4.14 0.06 -5.26
N VAL A 83 -3.91 -0.46 -4.05
CA VAL A 83 -4.71 -0.16 -2.87
C VAL A 83 -4.71 1.35 -2.60
N GLU A 84 -3.53 1.97 -2.53
CA GLU A 84 -3.37 3.42 -2.31
C GLU A 84 -4.13 4.27 -3.33
N ARG A 85 -4.25 3.76 -4.56
CA ARG A 85 -4.88 4.49 -5.66
C ARG A 85 -6.41 4.45 -5.65
N VAL A 86 -7.01 3.35 -5.19
CA VAL A 86 -8.45 3.10 -5.38
C VAL A 86 -9.23 2.78 -4.12
N ALA A 87 -8.56 2.41 -3.02
CA ALA A 87 -9.25 2.01 -1.80
C ALA A 87 -9.46 3.20 -0.85
N ASP A 88 -10.66 3.26 -0.27
CA ASP A 88 -10.96 4.17 0.83
C ASP A 88 -10.53 3.57 2.17
N ARG A 89 -10.66 2.26 2.32
CA ARG A 89 -10.36 1.50 3.55
C ARG A 89 -9.49 0.30 3.23
N ILE A 90 -8.70 -0.12 4.22
CA ILE A 90 -7.89 -1.32 4.14
C ILE A 90 -8.16 -2.24 5.32
N ALA A 91 -8.02 -3.54 5.04
CA ALA A 91 -7.94 -4.59 6.02
C ALA A 91 -6.62 -5.35 5.82
N VAL A 92 -5.73 -5.26 6.80
CA VAL A 92 -4.44 -5.95 6.77
C VAL A 92 -4.58 -7.29 7.44
N MET A 93 -4.32 -8.36 6.70
CA MET A 93 -4.33 -9.73 7.22
C MET A 93 -2.92 -10.31 7.23
N ASP A 94 -2.59 -10.98 8.33
CA ASP A 94 -1.36 -11.75 8.48
C ASP A 94 -1.66 -13.09 9.12
N ARG A 95 -1.26 -14.20 8.48
CA ARG A 95 -1.45 -15.58 8.97
C ARG A 95 -2.88 -15.88 9.42
N GLY A 96 -3.86 -15.43 8.63
CA GLY A 96 -5.29 -15.64 8.91
C GLY A 96 -5.88 -14.75 10.01
N SER A 97 -5.13 -13.80 10.53
CA SER A 97 -5.58 -12.85 11.55
C SER A 97 -5.68 -11.45 10.98
N LEU A 98 -6.77 -10.74 11.29
CA LEU A 98 -6.93 -9.33 10.97
C LEU A 98 -6.03 -8.49 11.91
N LYS A 99 -5.08 -7.73 11.34
CA LYS A 99 -4.11 -6.92 12.08
C LYS A 99 -4.51 -5.46 12.14
N ALA A 100 -5.12 -4.94 11.09
CA ALA A 100 -5.62 -3.58 11.04
C ALA A 100 -6.86 -3.52 10.14
N GLU A 101 -7.81 -2.66 10.49
CA GLU A 101 -8.92 -2.23 9.67
C GLU A 101 -9.13 -0.73 9.90
N CYS A 102 -8.95 0.08 8.86
CA CYS A 102 -9.07 1.52 8.95
C CYS A 102 -9.11 2.15 7.56
N THR A 103 -9.21 3.47 7.46
CA THR A 103 -8.99 4.16 6.18
C THR A 103 -7.53 4.07 5.76
N VAL A 104 -7.26 4.25 4.46
CA VAL A 104 -5.89 4.28 3.92
C VAL A 104 -5.07 5.39 4.58
N ASP A 105 -5.66 6.57 4.76
CA ASP A 105 -5.00 7.71 5.39
C ASP A 105 -4.69 7.47 6.87
N GLU A 106 -5.63 6.87 7.62
CA GLU A 106 -5.38 6.46 9.01
C GLU A 106 -4.24 5.46 9.12
N PHE A 107 -4.16 4.49 8.19
CA PHE A 107 -3.08 3.52 8.20
C PHE A 107 -1.72 4.18 7.96
N ARG A 108 -1.64 5.07 6.97
CA ARG A 108 -0.42 5.84 6.68
C ARG A 108 0.01 6.69 7.86
N SER A 109 -0.92 7.32 8.57
CA SER A 109 -0.62 8.16 9.74
C SER A 109 -0.19 7.37 10.98
N ARG A 110 -0.46 6.06 11.03
CA ARG A 110 -0.05 5.19 12.14
C ARG A 110 1.46 4.95 12.18
N VAL A 111 2.14 5.04 11.04
CA VAL A 111 3.58 4.88 10.96
C VAL A 111 4.19 6.20 10.52
N ARG A 112 5.10 6.73 11.35
CA ARG A 112 5.78 7.99 11.08
C ARG A 112 7.28 7.76 11.00
N GLN A 113 7.93 8.39 10.04
CA GLN A 113 9.37 8.35 9.86
C GLN A 113 9.97 9.69 10.27
N PHE A 114 11.02 9.61 11.09
CA PHE A 114 11.80 10.77 11.49
C PHE A 114 13.25 10.59 11.07
N VAL A 115 13.82 11.65 10.55
CA VAL A 115 15.24 11.76 10.20
C VAL A 115 15.89 12.69 11.21
N LEU A 116 16.81 12.15 12.00
CA LEU A 116 17.57 12.86 13.03
C LEU A 116 18.99 13.09 12.50
N LYS A 117 19.41 14.35 12.41
CA LYS A 117 20.75 14.73 11.94
C LYS A 117 21.64 15.12 13.11
N PHE A 118 22.87 14.64 13.09
CA PHE A 118 23.87 14.89 14.12
C PHE A 118 25.13 15.48 13.50
N PRO A 119 25.83 16.39 14.17
CA PRO A 119 27.07 17.00 13.67
C PRO A 119 28.28 16.02 13.64
N GLY A 120 28.12 14.83 14.20
CA GLY A 120 29.11 13.78 14.27
C GLY A 120 28.50 12.42 14.31
N GLU A 121 29.18 11.43 14.89
CA GLU A 121 28.62 10.08 15.01
C GLU A 121 27.34 10.09 15.90
N PRO A 122 26.22 9.54 15.40
CA PRO A 122 24.98 9.54 16.16
C PRO A 122 25.08 8.66 17.40
N PRO A 123 24.55 9.10 18.55
CA PRO A 123 24.50 8.27 19.75
C PRO A 123 23.55 7.07 19.53
N PRO A 124 23.65 6.00 20.34
CA PRO A 124 22.63 4.97 20.37
C PRO A 124 21.27 5.59 20.73
N LEU A 125 20.22 5.22 19.97
CA LEU A 125 18.85 5.61 20.33
C LEU A 125 18.48 4.95 21.66
N PRO A 126 17.90 5.70 22.62
CA PRO A 126 17.29 5.12 23.81
C PRO A 126 16.08 4.25 23.41
N GLU A 127 15.59 3.44 24.33
CA GLU A 127 14.31 2.79 24.17
C GLU A 127 13.20 3.85 24.13
N LEU A 128 12.55 3.97 22.96
CA LEU A 128 11.49 4.94 22.74
C LEU A 128 10.16 4.21 22.49
N PRO A 129 9.06 4.65 23.08
CA PRO A 129 7.75 4.05 22.87
C PRO A 129 7.38 4.07 21.38
N GLY A 130 6.90 2.92 20.86
CA GLY A 130 6.45 2.81 19.48
C GLY A 130 7.56 2.74 18.43
N LEU A 131 8.84 2.72 18.83
CA LEU A 131 9.93 2.52 17.87
C LEU A 131 9.82 1.14 17.21
N LEU A 132 9.58 1.13 15.89
CA LEU A 132 9.52 -0.09 15.07
C LEU A 132 10.91 -0.47 14.57
N HIS A 133 11.56 0.46 13.88
CA HIS A 133 12.86 0.27 13.26
C HIS A 133 13.70 1.54 13.36
N SER A 134 15.02 1.37 13.40
CA SER A 134 15.96 2.48 13.24
C SER A 134 17.14 2.07 12.38
N PHE A 135 17.54 2.96 11.49
CA PHE A 135 18.70 2.80 10.61
C PHE A 135 19.69 3.90 10.93
N ARG A 136 20.96 3.54 11.08
CA ARG A 136 22.03 4.48 11.37
C ARG A 136 22.99 4.56 10.19
N THR A 137 23.27 5.77 9.75
CA THR A 137 24.30 6.09 8.76
C THR A 137 25.20 7.21 9.34
N GLU A 138 26.25 7.61 8.62
CA GLU A 138 27.12 8.71 9.07
C GLU A 138 26.31 9.99 9.33
N GLY A 139 26.30 10.45 10.58
CA GLY A 139 25.62 11.68 10.99
C GLY A 139 24.09 11.65 11.00
N VAL A 140 23.45 10.51 10.69
CA VAL A 140 21.97 10.45 10.54
C VAL A 140 21.41 9.17 11.18
N ILE A 141 20.29 9.34 11.89
CA ILE A 141 19.42 8.22 12.28
C ILE A 141 18.07 8.39 11.59
N THR A 142 17.62 7.40 10.86
CA THR A 142 16.24 7.29 10.39
C THR A 142 15.50 6.35 11.31
N ALA A 143 14.43 6.82 11.94
CA ALA A 143 13.64 6.05 12.90
C ALA A 143 12.18 6.02 12.49
N LEU A 144 11.55 4.83 12.51
CA LEU A 144 10.17 4.59 12.21
C LEU A 144 9.41 4.23 13.49
N PHE A 145 8.30 4.90 13.71
CA PHE A 145 7.47 4.74 14.91
C PHE A 145 6.04 4.38 14.54
N ALA A 146 5.45 3.46 15.30
CA ALA A 146 4.01 3.24 15.30
C ALA A 146 3.35 4.11 16.37
N ASN A 147 2.18 4.69 16.03
CA ASN A 147 1.37 5.49 16.96
C ASN A 147 2.17 6.60 17.67
N ALA A 148 3.00 7.32 16.94
CA ALA A 148 4.05 8.24 17.39
C ALA A 148 3.53 9.58 17.99
N ASN A 149 2.45 9.57 18.79
CA ASN A 149 1.93 10.78 19.41
C ASN A 149 2.93 11.30 20.47
N GLY A 150 3.41 12.52 20.30
CA GLY A 150 4.30 13.18 21.24
C GLY A 150 5.77 12.80 21.14
N ILE A 151 6.15 11.83 20.30
CA ILE A 151 7.55 11.37 20.16
C ILE A 151 8.52 12.47 19.69
N GLU A 152 8.00 13.48 18.99
CA GLU A 152 8.83 14.58 18.48
C GLU A 152 9.59 15.33 19.57
N GLU A 153 8.96 15.51 20.73
CA GLU A 153 9.63 16.19 21.87
C GLU A 153 10.80 15.37 22.40
N ASP A 154 10.64 14.04 22.49
CA ASP A 154 11.72 13.16 22.93
C ASP A 154 12.86 13.11 21.90
N LEU A 155 12.53 13.08 20.60
CA LEU A 155 13.54 13.13 19.54
C LEU A 155 14.27 14.47 19.50
N ARG A 156 13.59 15.59 19.74
CA ARG A 156 14.23 16.93 19.81
C ARG A 156 15.16 17.12 21.01
N ARG A 157 15.00 16.32 22.06
CA ARG A 157 15.97 16.28 23.16
C ARG A 157 17.29 15.60 22.76
N LEU A 158 17.25 14.70 21.76
CA LEU A 158 18.45 14.02 21.25
C LEU A 158 19.22 14.91 20.26
N THR A 159 18.49 15.61 19.40
CA THR A 159 19.05 16.57 18.43
C THR A 159 18.00 17.61 18.06
N PRO A 160 18.40 18.91 17.87
CA PRO A 160 17.48 19.92 17.40
C PRO A 160 17.07 19.74 15.91
N GLN A 161 17.83 18.93 15.15
CA GLN A 161 17.62 18.70 13.73
C GLN A 161 16.81 17.42 13.51
N VAL A 162 15.50 17.50 13.75
CA VAL A 162 14.54 16.42 13.53
C VAL A 162 13.59 16.82 12.42
N GLU A 163 13.53 16.03 11.38
CA GLU A 163 12.63 16.21 10.24
C GLU A 163 11.69 14.99 10.14
N GLU A 164 10.40 15.25 10.05
CA GLU A 164 9.44 14.20 9.71
C GLU A 164 9.40 14.04 8.18
N THR A 165 9.48 12.80 7.71
CA THR A 165 9.41 12.47 6.29
C THR A 165 8.14 11.67 6.02
N PRO A 166 7.30 12.07 5.06
CA PRO A 166 6.11 11.33 4.71
C PRO A 166 6.46 9.93 4.19
N LEU A 167 5.72 8.92 4.65
CA LEU A 167 5.81 7.55 4.18
C LEU A 167 4.72 7.26 3.14
N GLY A 168 5.10 6.48 2.11
CA GLY A 168 4.13 5.82 1.24
C GLY A 168 3.39 4.68 1.97
N LEU A 169 2.28 4.22 1.41
CA LEU A 169 1.52 3.11 2.00
C LEU A 169 2.35 1.82 2.08
N GLU A 170 3.21 1.58 1.09
CA GLU A 170 4.08 0.40 1.02
C GLU A 170 5.10 0.40 2.16
N ASP A 171 5.79 1.52 2.38
CA ASP A 171 6.78 1.66 3.45
C ASP A 171 6.12 1.55 4.83
N ALA A 172 4.94 2.17 5.00
CA ALA A 172 4.15 2.06 6.22
C ALA A 172 3.72 0.61 6.49
N PHE A 173 3.30 -0.11 5.45
CA PHE A 173 2.92 -1.52 5.56
C PHE A 173 4.11 -2.41 5.93
N ILE A 174 5.26 -2.25 5.25
CA ILE A 174 6.48 -3.01 5.54
C ILE A 174 6.92 -2.76 6.98
N ALA A 175 6.91 -1.50 7.44
CA ALA A 175 7.25 -1.16 8.81
C ALA A 175 6.27 -1.76 9.83
N TYR A 176 4.98 -1.79 9.52
CA TYR A 176 3.94 -2.28 10.42
C TYR A 176 3.90 -3.81 10.52
N VAL A 177 4.06 -4.52 9.39
CA VAL A 177 4.00 -5.98 9.33
C VAL A 177 5.37 -6.62 9.54
N GLY A 178 6.44 -5.95 9.10
CA GLY A 178 7.83 -6.41 9.18
C GLY A 178 8.41 -6.47 10.60
N GLU A 179 7.68 -6.03 11.62
CA GLU A 179 8.11 -5.97 13.03
C GLU A 179 8.39 -7.36 13.66
N ARG A 180 8.13 -8.46 12.95
CA ARG A 180 8.25 -9.82 13.49
C ARG A 180 9.35 -10.66 12.86
N GLY A 181 10.51 -10.07 12.64
CA GLY A 181 11.76 -10.85 12.62
C GLY A 181 12.27 -11.38 11.30
N GLU A 182 12.49 -10.51 10.32
CA GLU A 182 13.61 -10.74 9.40
C GLU A 182 14.22 -9.38 9.08
N LYS A 183 15.49 -9.19 9.50
CA LYS A 183 16.33 -8.08 9.01
C LYS A 183 16.25 -8.11 7.49
N SER A 184 15.80 -7.03 6.87
CA SER A 184 15.69 -6.93 5.43
C SER A 184 16.99 -7.44 4.78
N PHE A 185 16.87 -8.43 3.90
CA PHE A 185 17.97 -9.10 3.21
C PHE A 185 18.96 -8.12 2.54
N PHE A 186 18.44 -6.97 2.11
CA PHE A 186 19.23 -5.91 1.46
C PHE A 186 20.11 -5.08 2.39
N LEU A 187 19.92 -5.14 3.70
CA LEU A 187 20.74 -4.38 4.68
C LEU A 187 21.90 -5.20 5.23
N GLN A 188 21.97 -6.51 4.98
CA GLN A 188 23.06 -7.38 5.43
C GLN A 188 24.32 -7.30 4.54
N GLU A 189 24.23 -6.84 3.29
CA GLU A 189 25.37 -6.80 2.38
C GLU A 189 26.39 -5.67 2.65
N LYS A 190 26.10 -4.71 3.55
CA LYS A 190 27.03 -3.62 3.86
C LYS A 190 27.93 -3.87 5.08
N GLU A 191 27.72 -4.94 5.84
CA GLU A 191 28.56 -5.26 7.02
C GLU A 191 29.71 -6.24 6.77
N THR A 192 29.83 -6.82 5.58
CA THR A 192 30.89 -7.81 5.24
C THR A 192 31.90 -7.30 4.20
N GLY A 193 32.19 -6.02 4.21
CA GLY A 193 33.22 -5.41 3.39
C GLY A 193 34.40 -4.91 4.24
N LYS A 194 35.21 -5.83 4.77
CA LYS A 194 36.56 -5.58 5.19
C LYS A 194 37.47 -6.68 4.68
#